data_1b779c63925e51ce5c938001d295fc35
#
_entry.id   1b779c63925e51ce5c938001d295fc35
#
_cell.length_a   1.000
_cell.length_b   1.000
_cell.length_c   1.000
_cell.angle_alpha   90.00
_cell.angle_beta   90.00
_cell.angle_gamma   90.00
#
_symmetry.space_group_name_H-M   'P 1'
#
loop_
_entity.id
_entity.type
_entity.pdbx_description
1 polymer ?
#
loop_
_entity_poly.entity_id
_entity_poly.type
_entity_poly.pdbx_seq_one_letter_code
_entity_poly.pdbx_strand_id
1 'polypeptide(L)'
;MSAVQTPSRWALWLPLTLFAVFVGVVLIGLLRPADRAVKSAMIGRPLPQFALAAASPDRPGLARADLANGKVHLLNIFASWCVPCAVEAPQLEALRARGIDVVGVAIRDHPEDLQQFFARNGNPFSRVGTDNVSAIQFAMGSSGVPESFVIDGNGVIRYQHIGDIRADQVDLIADQVAEAGQ
;
A
#
# COMPACT_ATOMS: atom_id res chain seq x y z
N MET A 1 74.00 -0.13 -6.49
CA MET A 1 73.33 -1.33 -6.99
C MET A 1 72.02 -1.42 -6.28
N SER A 2 70.94 -0.97 -6.90
CA SER A 2 69.59 -0.98 -6.31
C SER A 2 68.92 -2.34 -6.58
N ALA A 3 68.66 -3.08 -5.54
CA ALA A 3 67.97 -4.39 -5.66
C ALA A 3 66.50 -4.13 -6.07
N VAL A 4 66.15 -4.58 -7.27
CA VAL A 4 64.75 -4.64 -7.74
C VAL A 4 64.04 -5.73 -6.94
N GLN A 5 63.23 -5.32 -5.98
CA GLN A 5 62.34 -6.25 -5.24
C GLN A 5 61.24 -6.70 -6.20
N THR A 6 61.24 -7.97 -6.58
CA THR A 6 60.18 -8.61 -7.32
C THR A 6 58.91 -8.63 -6.43
N PRO A 7 57.77 -8.04 -6.87
CA PRO A 7 56.53 -8.07 -6.07
C PRO A 7 56.15 -9.55 -5.87
N SER A 8 55.86 -9.90 -4.62
CA SER A 8 55.35 -11.23 -4.28
C SER A 8 54.05 -11.50 -5.08
N ARG A 9 53.97 -12.66 -5.74
CA ARG A 9 52.82 -13.07 -6.55
C ARG A 9 51.50 -13.03 -5.73
N TRP A 10 51.58 -13.09 -4.42
CA TRP A 10 50.43 -12.90 -3.51
C TRP A 10 49.86 -11.45 -3.55
N ALA A 11 50.68 -10.46 -3.76
CA ALA A 11 50.23 -9.04 -3.85
C ALA A 11 49.33 -8.82 -5.08
N LEU A 12 49.46 -9.63 -6.13
CA LEU A 12 48.62 -9.54 -7.33
C LEU A 12 47.22 -10.17 -7.13
N TRP A 13 47.10 -11.13 -6.22
CA TRP A 13 45.84 -11.80 -5.92
C TRP A 13 44.97 -11.03 -4.89
N LEU A 14 45.60 -10.18 -4.08
CA LEU A 14 44.89 -9.41 -3.04
C LEU A 14 43.75 -8.54 -3.59
N PRO A 15 43.95 -7.70 -4.64
CA PRO A 15 42.85 -6.91 -5.17
C PRO A 15 41.75 -7.77 -5.81
N LEU A 16 42.10 -8.90 -6.42
CA LEU A 16 41.13 -9.80 -7.03
C LEU A 16 40.26 -10.50 -5.97
N THR A 17 40.83 -10.95 -4.88
CA THR A 17 40.10 -11.57 -3.75
C THR A 17 39.21 -10.55 -3.05
N LEU A 18 39.69 -9.30 -2.85
CA LEU A 18 38.89 -8.22 -2.27
C LEU A 18 37.68 -7.88 -3.16
N PHE A 19 37.90 -7.82 -4.47
CA PHE A 19 36.82 -7.60 -5.44
C PHE A 19 35.81 -8.74 -5.46
N ALA A 20 36.26 -9.99 -5.44
CA ALA A 20 35.38 -11.16 -5.38
C ALA A 20 34.54 -11.19 -4.10
N VAL A 21 35.14 -10.87 -2.95
CA VAL A 21 34.41 -10.74 -1.68
C VAL A 21 33.39 -9.62 -1.73
N PHE A 22 33.76 -8.45 -2.25
CA PHE A 22 32.85 -7.32 -2.43
C PHE A 22 31.64 -7.69 -3.31
N VAL A 23 31.88 -8.31 -4.47
CA VAL A 23 30.81 -8.77 -5.37
C VAL A 23 29.94 -9.82 -4.68
N GLY A 24 30.54 -10.76 -3.93
CA GLY A 24 29.79 -11.76 -3.16
C GLY A 24 28.86 -11.14 -2.11
N VAL A 25 29.34 -10.16 -1.36
CA VAL A 25 28.55 -9.42 -0.36
C VAL A 25 27.39 -8.66 -1.01
N VAL A 26 27.67 -7.97 -2.15
CA VAL A 26 26.63 -7.26 -2.90
C VAL A 26 25.57 -8.22 -3.44
N LEU A 27 25.98 -9.33 -4.03
CA LEU A 27 25.05 -10.33 -4.55
C LEU A 27 24.20 -10.95 -3.44
N ILE A 28 24.79 -11.30 -2.30
CA ILE A 28 24.06 -11.82 -1.14
C ILE A 28 23.07 -10.76 -0.64
N GLY A 29 23.47 -9.47 -0.61
CA GLY A 29 22.59 -8.36 -0.21
C GLY A 29 21.40 -8.18 -1.16
N LEU A 30 21.63 -8.29 -2.48
CA LEU A 30 20.59 -8.17 -3.50
C LEU A 30 19.62 -9.37 -3.54
N LEU A 31 20.12 -10.57 -3.24
CA LEU A 31 19.32 -11.80 -3.23
C LEU A 31 18.54 -12.01 -1.93
N ARG A 32 18.87 -11.28 -0.86
CA ARG A 32 18.06 -11.31 0.36
C ARG A 32 16.73 -10.63 0.08
N PRO A 33 15.59 -11.34 0.28
CA PRO A 33 14.30 -10.67 0.25
C PRO A 33 14.35 -9.55 1.30
N ALA A 34 14.24 -8.31 0.83
CA ALA A 34 14.08 -7.21 1.76
C ALA A 34 12.74 -7.45 2.47
N ASP A 35 12.75 -7.68 3.78
CA ASP A 35 11.57 -7.59 4.62
C ASP A 35 11.09 -6.13 4.52
N ARG A 36 10.24 -5.87 3.52
CA ARG A 36 9.61 -4.58 3.29
C ARG A 36 8.43 -4.34 4.24
N ALA A 37 8.44 -5.00 5.38
CA ALA A 37 7.57 -4.64 6.48
C ALA A 37 7.99 -3.25 7.00
N VAL A 38 7.72 -2.22 6.19
CA VAL A 38 7.73 -0.84 6.68
C VAL A 38 6.62 -0.80 7.71
N LYS A 39 6.99 -0.93 8.99
CA LYS A 39 6.02 -0.71 10.07
C LYS A 39 5.56 0.73 9.95
N SER A 40 4.38 0.91 9.39
CA SER A 40 3.78 2.22 9.25
C SER A 40 3.73 2.90 10.63
N ALA A 41 4.22 4.13 10.69
CA ALA A 41 4.11 4.97 11.89
C ALA A 41 2.64 5.30 12.25
N MET A 42 1.71 4.95 11.37
CA MET A 42 0.27 5.19 11.52
C MET A 42 -0.47 4.04 12.21
N ILE A 43 0.13 2.84 12.28
CA ILE A 43 -0.50 1.71 13.00
C ILE A 43 -0.68 2.06 14.48
N GLY A 44 -1.90 1.84 14.99
CA GLY A 44 -2.30 2.19 16.34
C GLY A 44 -2.75 3.65 16.50
N ARG A 45 -2.70 4.47 15.46
CA ARG A 45 -3.19 5.85 15.51
C ARG A 45 -4.65 5.96 15.07
N PRO A 46 -5.43 6.86 15.67
CA PRO A 46 -6.78 7.16 15.22
C PRO A 46 -6.74 7.87 13.85
N LEU A 47 -7.76 7.61 13.04
CA LEU A 47 -8.00 8.36 11.80
C LEU A 47 -8.07 9.87 12.07
N PRO A 48 -7.54 10.71 11.16
CA PRO A 48 -7.75 12.15 11.20
C PRO A 48 -9.25 12.47 11.06
N GLN A 49 -9.66 13.69 11.43
CA GLN A 49 -11.02 14.16 11.18
C GLN A 49 -11.16 14.55 9.71
N PHE A 50 -12.17 14.00 9.06
CA PHE A 50 -12.50 14.34 7.68
C PHE A 50 -13.97 14.08 7.35
N ALA A 51 -14.44 14.77 6.30
CA ALA A 51 -15.69 14.51 5.63
C ALA A 51 -15.48 14.83 4.15
N LEU A 52 -15.51 13.80 3.32
CA LEU A 52 -15.31 13.90 1.88
C LEU A 52 -16.64 13.79 1.15
N ALA A 53 -16.84 14.67 0.16
CA ALA A 53 -17.99 14.59 -0.72
C ALA A 53 -18.01 13.27 -1.50
N ALA A 54 -19.18 12.86 -1.99
CA ALA A 54 -19.31 11.69 -2.83
C ALA A 54 -18.49 11.85 -4.13
N ALA A 55 -17.67 10.85 -4.44
CA ALA A 55 -16.88 10.81 -5.67
C ALA A 55 -17.67 10.20 -6.85
N SER A 56 -18.78 9.54 -6.58
CA SER A 56 -19.67 8.92 -7.58
C SER A 56 -21.13 9.15 -7.17
N PRO A 57 -22.05 9.37 -8.13
CA PRO A 57 -23.47 9.54 -7.82
C PRO A 57 -24.12 8.30 -7.19
N ASP A 58 -23.56 7.11 -7.47
CA ASP A 58 -24.10 5.81 -7.02
C ASP A 58 -23.65 5.43 -5.61
N ARG A 59 -22.73 6.16 -5.01
CA ARG A 59 -22.18 5.87 -3.69
C ARG A 59 -22.10 7.12 -2.84
N PRO A 60 -22.46 7.03 -1.55
CA PRO A 60 -22.31 8.15 -0.64
C PRO A 60 -20.84 8.53 -0.43
N GLY A 61 -20.60 9.76 -0.01
CA GLY A 61 -19.29 10.24 0.42
C GLY A 61 -18.81 9.50 1.67
N LEU A 62 -17.63 9.84 2.14
CA LEU A 62 -16.96 9.16 3.23
C LEU A 62 -16.53 10.16 4.31
N ALA A 63 -16.93 9.91 5.55
CA ALA A 63 -16.46 10.67 6.70
C ALA A 63 -15.82 9.74 7.73
N ARG A 64 -14.99 10.30 8.63
CA ARG A 64 -14.39 9.53 9.73
C ARG A 64 -15.46 8.79 10.56
N ALA A 65 -16.61 9.40 10.79
CA ALA A 65 -17.70 8.81 11.56
C ALA A 65 -18.25 7.52 10.93
N ASP A 66 -18.18 7.37 9.62
CA ASP A 66 -18.59 6.16 8.91
C ASP A 66 -17.62 4.99 9.16
N LEU A 67 -16.37 5.29 9.55
CA LEU A 67 -15.32 4.32 9.84
C LEU A 67 -15.10 4.05 11.34
N ALA A 68 -15.73 4.84 12.21
CA ALA A 68 -15.71 4.67 13.66
C ALA A 68 -17.11 4.31 14.18
N ASN A 69 -17.72 3.27 13.58
CA ASN A 69 -19.12 2.89 13.78
C ASN A 69 -19.30 1.52 14.43
N GLY A 70 -18.21 0.98 15.02
CA GLY A 70 -18.22 -0.36 15.67
C GLY A 70 -17.92 -1.52 14.72
N LYS A 71 -17.66 -1.25 13.41
CA LYS A 71 -17.31 -2.27 12.41
C LYS A 71 -15.90 -2.05 11.89
N VAL A 72 -15.30 -3.13 11.42
CA VAL A 72 -14.00 -3.05 10.72
C VAL A 72 -14.23 -2.71 9.25
N HIS A 73 -13.39 -1.85 8.71
CA HIS A 73 -13.44 -1.40 7.34
C HIS A 73 -12.08 -1.58 6.66
N LEU A 74 -12.09 -1.88 5.36
CA LEU A 74 -10.91 -1.79 4.49
C LEU A 74 -11.01 -0.48 3.70
N LEU A 75 -10.19 0.51 4.05
CA LEU A 75 -10.11 1.78 3.34
C LEU A 75 -9.01 1.69 2.28
N ASN A 76 -9.36 1.91 1.03
CA ASN A 76 -8.44 1.93 -0.09
C ASN A 76 -8.31 3.35 -0.65
N ILE A 77 -7.07 3.83 -0.78
CA ILE A 77 -6.75 5.11 -1.44
C ILE A 77 -6.33 4.80 -2.86
N PHE A 78 -7.04 5.37 -3.83
CA PHE A 78 -6.88 5.05 -5.25
C PHE A 78 -7.07 6.27 -6.15
N ALA A 79 -6.87 6.08 -7.46
CA ALA A 79 -7.22 7.06 -8.48
C ALA A 79 -7.57 6.36 -9.81
N SER A 80 -8.37 7.01 -10.65
CA SER A 80 -8.74 6.49 -11.99
C SER A 80 -7.55 6.40 -12.94
N TRP A 81 -6.58 7.30 -12.81
CA TRP A 81 -5.35 7.35 -13.61
C TRP A 81 -4.25 6.37 -13.13
N CYS A 82 -4.50 5.65 -12.03
CA CYS A 82 -3.56 4.72 -11.43
C CYS A 82 -3.71 3.32 -12.03
N VAL A 83 -2.77 2.88 -12.86
CA VAL A 83 -2.80 1.55 -13.50
C VAL A 83 -2.81 0.40 -12.49
N PRO A 84 -1.95 0.37 -11.44
CA PRO A 84 -2.03 -0.67 -10.42
C PRO A 84 -3.37 -0.73 -9.69
N CYS A 85 -4.07 0.41 -9.54
CA CYS A 85 -5.41 0.44 -8.92
C CYS A 85 -6.45 -0.31 -9.78
N ALA A 86 -6.33 -0.23 -11.11
CA ALA A 86 -7.19 -1.01 -12.00
C ALA A 86 -6.86 -2.51 -11.93
N VAL A 87 -5.58 -2.87 -11.74
CA VAL A 87 -5.13 -4.26 -11.59
C VAL A 87 -5.66 -4.89 -10.30
N GLU A 88 -5.73 -4.13 -9.19
CA GLU A 88 -6.22 -4.66 -7.90
C GLU A 88 -7.75 -4.70 -7.77
N ALA A 89 -8.51 -4.04 -8.65
CA ALA A 89 -9.97 -3.95 -8.53
C ALA A 89 -10.67 -5.33 -8.37
N PRO A 90 -10.29 -6.40 -9.10
CA PRO A 90 -10.85 -7.74 -8.87
C PRO A 90 -10.60 -8.31 -7.46
N GLN A 91 -9.47 -7.98 -6.84
CA GLN A 91 -9.12 -8.43 -5.49
C GLN A 91 -9.92 -7.70 -4.43
N LEU A 92 -10.17 -6.39 -4.61
CA LEU A 92 -11.07 -5.63 -3.75
C LEU A 92 -12.50 -6.16 -3.85
N GLU A 93 -12.95 -6.54 -5.04
CA GLU A 93 -14.24 -7.20 -5.22
C GLU A 93 -14.30 -8.58 -4.55
N ALA A 94 -13.22 -9.37 -4.61
CA ALA A 94 -13.12 -10.64 -3.90
C ALA A 94 -13.18 -10.46 -2.37
N LEU A 95 -12.56 -9.43 -1.82
CA LEU A 95 -12.64 -9.07 -0.40
C LEU A 95 -14.06 -8.64 -0.02
N ARG A 96 -14.72 -7.82 -0.86
CA ARG A 96 -16.12 -7.44 -0.68
C ARG A 96 -17.06 -8.67 -0.70
N ALA A 97 -16.82 -9.60 -1.61
CA ALA A 97 -17.61 -10.84 -1.70
C ALA A 97 -17.48 -11.74 -0.45
N ARG A 98 -16.39 -11.58 0.33
CA ARG A 98 -16.19 -12.23 1.64
C ARG A 98 -16.89 -11.48 2.79
N GLY A 99 -17.66 -10.42 2.50
CA GLY A 99 -18.37 -9.63 3.50
C GLY A 99 -17.54 -8.51 4.14
N ILE A 100 -16.33 -8.22 3.64
CA ILE A 100 -15.52 -7.10 4.11
C ILE A 100 -16.10 -5.82 3.54
N ASP A 101 -16.32 -4.82 4.40
CA ASP A 101 -16.76 -3.49 3.97
C ASP A 101 -15.59 -2.70 3.42
N VAL A 102 -15.54 -2.59 2.08
CA VAL A 102 -14.50 -1.87 1.35
C VAL A 102 -15.00 -0.46 1.05
N VAL A 103 -14.23 0.55 1.48
CA VAL A 103 -14.51 1.97 1.22
C VAL A 103 -13.36 2.62 0.48
N GLY A 104 -13.65 3.61 -0.36
CA GLY A 104 -12.67 4.24 -1.23
C GLY A 104 -12.43 5.71 -0.93
N VAL A 105 -11.18 6.16 -1.11
CA VAL A 105 -10.80 7.58 -1.19
C VAL A 105 -10.15 7.80 -2.55
N ALA A 106 -10.85 8.51 -3.43
CA ALA A 106 -10.33 8.90 -4.73
C ALA A 106 -9.54 10.19 -4.62
N ILE A 107 -8.26 10.17 -5.03
CA ILE A 107 -7.38 11.33 -4.91
C ILE A 107 -7.15 12.00 -6.27
N ARG A 108 -7.18 13.34 -6.30
CA ARG A 108 -6.85 14.16 -7.48
C ARG A 108 -7.48 13.64 -8.76
N ASP A 109 -8.77 13.41 -8.70
CA ASP A 109 -9.53 12.74 -9.75
C ASP A 109 -10.73 13.56 -10.22
N HIS A 110 -11.17 13.34 -11.45
CA HIS A 110 -12.37 13.96 -12.01
C HIS A 110 -13.54 12.98 -12.00
N PRO A 111 -14.79 13.45 -11.75
CA PRO A 111 -15.94 12.57 -11.67
C PRO A 111 -16.17 11.72 -12.93
N GLU A 112 -15.91 12.29 -14.12
CA GLU A 112 -16.07 11.58 -15.39
C GLU A 112 -15.04 10.45 -15.55
N ASP A 113 -13.79 10.66 -15.12
CA ASP A 113 -12.72 9.64 -15.19
C ASP A 113 -13.01 8.51 -14.21
N LEU A 114 -13.48 8.84 -12.98
CA LEU A 114 -13.92 7.86 -12.01
C LEU A 114 -15.10 7.01 -12.50
N GLN A 115 -16.08 7.64 -13.16
CA GLN A 115 -17.20 6.91 -13.74
C GLN A 115 -16.73 5.91 -14.79
N GLN A 116 -15.81 6.31 -15.68
CA GLN A 116 -15.22 5.43 -16.67
C GLN A 116 -14.38 4.32 -16.04
N PHE A 117 -13.63 4.64 -14.98
CA PHE A 117 -12.86 3.66 -14.22
C PHE A 117 -13.77 2.58 -13.64
N PHE A 118 -14.85 2.95 -12.96
CA PHE A 118 -15.81 2.02 -12.39
C PHE A 118 -16.57 1.21 -13.46
N ALA A 119 -16.91 1.82 -14.58
CA ALA A 119 -17.54 1.10 -15.68
C ALA A 119 -16.66 -0.01 -16.26
N ARG A 120 -15.34 0.17 -16.27
CA ARG A 120 -14.38 -0.80 -16.82
C ARG A 120 -13.93 -1.86 -15.81
N ASN A 121 -13.76 -1.48 -14.53
CA ASN A 121 -13.10 -2.30 -13.53
C ASN A 121 -14.05 -2.80 -12.42
N GLY A 122 -15.32 -2.35 -12.41
CA GLY A 122 -16.25 -2.57 -11.31
C GLY A 122 -16.09 -1.54 -10.20
N ASN A 123 -17.04 -1.54 -9.25
CA ASN A 123 -17.02 -0.64 -8.10
C ASN A 123 -17.19 -1.47 -6.81
N PRO A 124 -16.08 -1.90 -6.17
CA PRO A 124 -16.12 -2.70 -4.95
C PRO A 124 -16.53 -1.91 -3.71
N PHE A 125 -16.55 -0.59 -3.79
CA PHE A 125 -16.70 0.29 -2.65
C PHE A 125 -18.17 0.46 -2.22
N SER A 126 -18.42 0.39 -0.91
CA SER A 126 -19.71 0.75 -0.32
C SER A 126 -19.89 2.27 -0.23
N ARG A 127 -18.79 3.02 -0.06
CA ARG A 127 -18.69 4.47 -0.03
C ARG A 127 -17.44 4.92 -0.76
N VAL A 128 -17.51 6.06 -1.43
CA VAL A 128 -16.34 6.66 -2.09
C VAL A 128 -16.33 8.19 -1.83
N GLY A 129 -15.28 8.65 -1.15
CA GLY A 129 -15.03 10.07 -0.93
C GLY A 129 -14.02 10.62 -1.93
N THR A 130 -14.16 11.91 -2.30
CA THR A 130 -13.18 12.61 -3.16
C THR A 130 -12.23 13.46 -2.33
N ASP A 131 -10.91 13.25 -2.49
CA ASP A 131 -9.82 14.01 -1.85
C ASP A 131 -8.96 14.69 -2.93
N ASN A 132 -9.50 15.74 -3.54
CA ASN A 132 -8.87 16.40 -4.69
C ASN A 132 -7.52 17.07 -4.39
N VAL A 133 -7.24 17.34 -3.12
CA VAL A 133 -5.97 17.95 -2.67
C VAL A 133 -5.06 16.96 -1.93
N SER A 134 -5.43 15.69 -1.88
CA SER A 134 -4.69 14.63 -1.17
C SER A 134 -4.49 14.90 0.33
N ALA A 135 -5.37 15.69 0.96
CA ALA A 135 -5.22 16.05 2.37
C ALA A 135 -5.33 14.84 3.30
N ILE A 136 -6.30 13.96 3.04
CA ILE A 136 -6.50 12.74 3.82
C ILE A 136 -5.43 11.71 3.50
N GLN A 137 -5.05 11.58 2.22
CA GLN A 137 -3.92 10.74 1.83
C GLN A 137 -2.67 11.05 2.68
N PHE A 138 -2.26 12.32 2.74
CA PHE A 138 -1.08 12.72 3.51
C PHE A 138 -1.28 12.60 5.01
N ALA A 139 -2.46 12.95 5.53
CA ALA A 139 -2.75 12.83 6.96
C ALA A 139 -2.76 11.39 7.46
N MET A 140 -3.03 10.42 6.59
CA MET A 140 -2.94 8.98 6.85
C MET A 140 -1.54 8.41 6.59
N GLY A 141 -0.56 9.26 6.26
CA GLY A 141 0.82 8.82 5.98
C GLY A 141 0.94 7.94 4.73
N SER A 142 -0.01 8.03 3.80
CA SER A 142 0.04 7.31 2.54
C SER A 142 1.10 7.91 1.62
N SER A 143 1.92 7.03 1.04
CA SER A 143 3.04 7.41 0.16
C SER A 143 2.64 7.49 -1.32
N GLY A 144 1.51 6.91 -1.69
CA GLY A 144 1.07 6.84 -3.09
C GLY A 144 -0.26 6.12 -3.25
N VAL A 145 -0.53 5.67 -4.46
CA VAL A 145 -1.69 4.85 -4.82
C VAL A 145 -1.26 3.65 -5.65
N PRO A 146 -1.89 2.48 -5.46
CA PRO A 146 -2.90 2.20 -4.43
C PRO A 146 -2.28 1.95 -3.06
N GLU A 147 -3.05 2.19 -2.02
CA GLU A 147 -2.68 1.89 -0.65
C GLU A 147 -3.93 1.57 0.17
N SER A 148 -3.88 0.50 0.98
CA SER A 148 -5.04 0.02 1.73
C SER A 148 -4.78 0.01 3.23
N PHE A 149 -5.80 0.37 4.01
CA PHE A 149 -5.73 0.45 5.47
C PHE A 149 -6.87 -0.36 6.09
N VAL A 150 -6.55 -1.22 7.05
CA VAL A 150 -7.55 -1.86 7.91
C VAL A 150 -7.83 -0.93 9.09
N ILE A 151 -9.09 -0.54 9.24
CA ILE A 151 -9.57 0.37 10.27
C ILE A 151 -10.51 -0.39 11.20
N ASP A 152 -10.24 -0.39 12.50
CA ASP A 152 -11.12 -1.03 13.48
C ASP A 152 -12.39 -0.22 13.76
N GLY A 153 -13.31 -0.81 14.53
CA GLY A 153 -14.59 -0.18 14.86
C GLY A 153 -14.52 1.13 15.66
N ASN A 154 -13.35 1.47 16.21
CA ASN A 154 -13.08 2.72 16.91
C ASN A 154 -12.45 3.79 16.00
N GLY A 155 -12.20 3.44 14.72
CA GLY A 155 -11.53 4.32 13.77
C GLY A 155 -10.01 4.38 13.98
N VAL A 156 -9.39 3.30 14.46
CA VAL A 156 -7.93 3.17 14.63
C VAL A 156 -7.34 2.34 13.49
N ILE A 157 -6.23 2.79 12.94
CA ILE A 157 -5.50 2.07 11.89
C ILE A 157 -4.81 0.85 12.50
N ARG A 158 -5.13 -0.35 12.01
CA ARG A 158 -4.57 -1.62 12.49
C ARG A 158 -3.55 -2.22 11.54
N TYR A 159 -3.71 -1.98 10.26
CA TYR A 159 -2.81 -2.50 9.24
C TYR A 159 -2.73 -1.52 8.06
N GLN A 160 -1.59 -1.51 7.36
CA GLN A 160 -1.37 -0.74 6.13
C GLN A 160 -0.72 -1.65 5.09
N HIS A 161 -1.31 -1.72 3.91
CA HIS A 161 -0.77 -2.40 2.74
C HIS A 161 -0.37 -1.36 1.70
N ILE A 162 0.91 -1.33 1.33
CA ILE A 162 1.48 -0.40 0.36
C ILE A 162 1.58 -1.09 -0.99
N GLY A 163 1.01 -0.49 -2.01
CA GLY A 163 0.92 -1.03 -3.38
C GLY A 163 -0.37 -1.81 -3.62
N ASP A 164 -0.45 -2.43 -4.81
CA ASP A 164 -1.61 -3.20 -5.22
C ASP A 164 -1.77 -4.50 -4.43
N ILE A 165 -3.00 -4.83 -4.06
CA ILE A 165 -3.34 -6.13 -3.47
C ILE A 165 -3.34 -7.17 -4.58
N ARG A 166 -2.41 -8.13 -4.52
CA ARG A 166 -2.35 -9.24 -5.48
C ARG A 166 -3.25 -10.40 -5.05
N ALA A 167 -3.55 -11.29 -5.99
CA ALA A 167 -4.41 -12.44 -5.75
C ALA A 167 -3.92 -13.34 -4.59
N ASP A 168 -2.60 -13.50 -4.44
CA ASP A 168 -1.96 -14.25 -3.36
C ASP A 168 -1.99 -13.56 -1.99
N GLN A 169 -2.41 -12.30 -1.94
CA GLN A 169 -2.48 -11.48 -0.72
C GLN A 169 -3.90 -11.28 -0.19
N VAL A 170 -4.93 -11.71 -0.94
CA VAL A 170 -6.33 -11.56 -0.53
C VAL A 170 -6.61 -12.22 0.82
N ASP A 171 -6.06 -13.42 1.05
CA ASP A 171 -6.21 -14.12 2.33
C ASP A 171 -5.54 -13.36 3.47
N LEU A 172 -4.32 -12.86 3.25
CA LEU A 172 -3.60 -12.04 4.23
C LEU A 172 -4.41 -10.81 4.64
N ILE A 173 -4.98 -10.08 3.67
CA ILE A 173 -5.80 -8.89 3.97
C ILE A 173 -7.07 -9.27 4.74
N ALA A 174 -7.73 -10.37 4.37
CA ALA A 174 -8.91 -10.86 5.07
C ALA A 174 -8.59 -11.24 6.54
N ASP A 175 -7.45 -11.87 6.78
CA ASP A 175 -6.98 -12.21 8.14
C ASP A 175 -6.71 -10.95 8.97
N GLN A 176 -6.08 -9.92 8.38
CA GLN A 176 -5.86 -8.63 9.06
C GLN A 176 -7.17 -7.92 9.42
N VAL A 177 -8.20 -8.01 8.56
CA VAL A 177 -9.54 -7.49 8.87
C VAL A 177 -10.18 -8.28 10.02
N ALA A 178 -10.05 -9.61 10.03
CA ALA A 178 -10.59 -10.45 11.10
C ALA A 178 -9.90 -10.20 12.45
N GLU A 179 -8.57 -10.03 12.46
CA GLU A 179 -7.79 -9.68 13.65
C GLU A 179 -8.20 -8.32 14.24
N ALA A 180 -8.45 -7.32 13.37
CA ALA A 180 -8.87 -5.99 13.79
C ALA A 180 -10.27 -5.95 14.40
N GLY A 181 -11.08 -6.99 14.20
CA GLY A 181 -12.43 -7.13 14.74
C GLY A 181 -12.53 -7.79 16.13
N GLN A 182 -11.40 -8.26 16.66
CA GLN A 182 -11.33 -8.93 17.97
C GLN A 182 -11.06 -7.93 19.10
#